data_8ea5eaa4aa83564c8c9963b5b89d6d9a
#
_entry.id   8ea5eaa4aa83564c8c9963b5b89d6d9a
#
_cell.length_a   1.000
_cell.length_b   1.000
_cell.length_c   1.000
_cell.angle_alpha   90.00
_cell.angle_beta   90.00
_cell.angle_gamma   90.00
#
_symmetry.space_group_name_H-M   'P 1'
#
loop_
_entity.id
_entity.type
_entity.pdbx_description
1 polymer ?
#
loop_
_entity_poly.entity_id
_entity_poly.type
_entity_poly.pdbx_seq_one_letter_code
_entity_poly.pdbx_strand_id
1 'polypeptide(L)'
;NGDLLEQMVKMDEGAAYLGECALVPYESPICESGILFYNTLFDENAACHLALGRGYSSNIRSYENYTLDELRAMGVNDSMVHEDFMIGSADLAVTGITASGERVEIFKDGGWAF
;
A
#
# COMPACT_ATOMS: atom_id res chain seq x y z
N ASN A 1 6.73 -18.40 -0.90
CA ASN A 1 8.06 -18.94 -0.64
C ASN A 1 8.80 -17.99 0.33
N GLY A 2 8.87 -18.39 1.65
CA GLY A 2 9.44 -17.54 2.70
C GLY A 2 10.91 -17.17 2.45
N ASP A 3 11.68 -18.06 1.86
CA ASP A 3 13.10 -17.83 1.57
C ASP A 3 13.32 -16.71 0.55
N LEU A 4 12.43 -16.61 -0.45
CA LEU A 4 12.49 -15.55 -1.45
C LEU A 4 12.18 -14.19 -0.81
N LEU A 5 11.10 -14.11 -0.03
CA LEU A 5 10.74 -12.88 0.68
C LEU A 5 11.86 -12.45 1.65
N GLU A 6 12.47 -13.40 2.37
CA GLU A 6 13.60 -13.11 3.25
C GLU A 6 14.81 -12.54 2.50
N GLN A 7 15.07 -13.01 1.27
CA GLN A 7 16.10 -12.44 0.43
C GLN A 7 15.75 -11.02 -0.06
N MET A 8 14.49 -10.81 -0.47
CA MET A 8 14.00 -9.53 -0.97
C MET A 8 14.10 -8.43 0.10
N VAL A 9 13.66 -8.68 1.33
CA VAL A 9 13.71 -7.69 2.42
C VAL A 9 15.13 -7.38 2.93
N LYS A 10 16.13 -8.11 2.44
CA LYS A 10 17.56 -7.88 2.75
C LYS A 10 18.33 -7.23 1.60
N MET A 11 17.67 -6.89 0.49
CA MET A 11 18.34 -6.35 -0.70
C MET A 11 18.92 -4.96 -0.47
N ASP A 12 18.21 -4.11 0.26
CA ASP A 12 18.66 -2.77 0.66
C ASP A 12 17.99 -2.33 1.96
N GLU A 13 18.36 -1.16 2.47
CA GLU A 13 17.86 -0.64 3.75
C GLU A 13 16.34 -0.40 3.74
N GLY A 14 15.79 0.05 2.61
CA GLY A 14 14.35 0.34 2.44
C GLY A 14 13.49 -0.90 2.22
N ALA A 15 14.09 -2.02 1.81
CA ALA A 15 13.35 -3.20 1.37
C ALA A 15 12.43 -3.84 2.44
N ALA A 16 12.76 -3.65 3.72
CA ALA A 16 11.97 -4.19 4.84
C ALA A 16 10.92 -3.21 5.39
N TYR A 17 10.84 -2.00 4.86
CA TYR A 17 9.87 -1.00 5.29
C TYR A 17 8.69 -0.92 4.32
N LEU A 18 7.54 -0.44 4.83
CA LEU A 18 6.37 -0.18 3.99
C LEU A 18 6.62 1.00 3.05
N GLY A 19 6.27 0.82 1.78
CA GLY A 19 6.29 1.83 0.74
C GLY A 19 4.90 2.23 0.28
N GLU A 20 3.91 1.35 0.49
CA GLU A 20 2.54 1.59 0.06
C GLU A 20 1.50 1.08 1.06
N CYS A 21 0.39 1.83 1.13
CA CYS A 21 -0.85 1.42 1.79
C CYS A 21 -2.01 1.82 0.87
N ALA A 22 -2.60 0.87 0.19
CA ALA A 22 -3.70 1.09 -0.74
C ALA A 22 -5.04 0.69 -0.13
N LEU A 23 -6.00 1.60 -0.18
CA LEU A 23 -7.35 1.39 0.31
C LEU A 23 -8.30 1.19 -0.88
N VAL A 24 -8.73 -0.05 -1.06
CA VAL A 24 -9.62 -0.47 -2.15
C VAL A 24 -10.80 -1.23 -1.55
N PRO A 25 -12.05 -0.78 -1.77
CA PRO A 25 -13.21 -1.48 -1.22
C PRO A 25 -13.33 -2.88 -1.82
N TYR A 26 -13.83 -3.82 -1.01
CA TYR A 26 -14.04 -5.21 -1.44
C TYR A 26 -14.96 -5.31 -2.66
N GLU A 27 -15.93 -4.40 -2.77
CA GLU A 27 -16.83 -4.27 -3.93
C GLU A 27 -16.19 -3.46 -5.07
N SER A 28 -14.88 -3.57 -5.27
CA SER A 28 -14.24 -2.93 -6.43
C SER A 28 -14.62 -3.63 -7.73
N PRO A 29 -14.73 -2.91 -8.86
CA PRO A 29 -15.05 -3.53 -10.15
C PRO A 29 -14.10 -4.65 -10.56
N ILE A 30 -12.83 -4.57 -10.13
CA ILE A 30 -11.82 -5.60 -10.40
C ILE A 30 -12.11 -6.84 -9.58
N CYS A 31 -12.42 -6.71 -8.28
CA CYS A 31 -12.81 -7.83 -7.43
C CYS A 31 -14.11 -8.49 -7.94
N GLU A 32 -15.12 -7.69 -8.25
CA GLU A 32 -16.42 -8.16 -8.75
C GLU A 32 -16.33 -8.89 -10.09
N SER A 33 -15.36 -8.54 -10.93
CA SER A 33 -15.16 -9.22 -12.21
C SER A 33 -14.80 -10.70 -12.05
N GLY A 34 -14.19 -11.08 -10.93
CA GLY A 34 -13.68 -12.43 -10.68
C GLY A 34 -12.59 -12.87 -11.66
N ILE A 35 -11.99 -11.94 -12.40
CA ILE A 35 -10.99 -12.20 -13.45
C ILE A 35 -9.60 -11.93 -12.88
N LEU A 36 -8.68 -12.87 -13.07
CA LEU A 36 -7.25 -12.65 -12.90
C LEU A 36 -6.68 -12.17 -14.24
N PHE A 37 -6.20 -10.92 -14.26
CA PHE A 37 -5.74 -10.26 -15.48
C PHE A 37 -4.29 -10.61 -15.84
N TYR A 38 -3.52 -11.18 -14.92
CA TYR A 38 -2.07 -11.37 -15.03
C TYR A 38 -1.35 -10.03 -15.30
N ASN A 39 -1.87 -8.98 -14.72
CA ASN A 39 -1.33 -7.62 -14.79
C ASN A 39 -1.36 -7.02 -13.39
N THR A 40 -0.18 -6.75 -12.83
CA THR A 40 -0.03 -6.28 -11.45
C THR A 40 -0.89 -5.05 -11.17
N LEU A 41 -0.88 -4.05 -12.07
CA LEU A 41 -1.64 -2.80 -11.89
C LEU A 41 -3.17 -3.01 -11.81
N PHE A 42 -3.69 -4.09 -12.38
CA PHE A 42 -5.09 -4.45 -12.23
C PHE A 42 -5.31 -5.34 -11.01
N ASP A 43 -4.54 -6.40 -10.90
CA ASP A 43 -4.79 -7.47 -9.91
C ASP A 43 -4.58 -6.98 -8.47
N GLU A 44 -3.61 -6.08 -8.22
CA GLU A 44 -3.39 -5.47 -6.92
C GLU A 44 -4.58 -4.59 -6.47
N ASN A 45 -5.28 -3.96 -7.42
CA ASN A 45 -6.45 -3.12 -7.14
C ASN A 45 -7.76 -3.92 -7.00
N ALA A 46 -7.70 -5.23 -6.88
CA ALA A 46 -8.84 -6.05 -6.49
C ALA A 46 -9.22 -5.89 -5.01
N ALA A 47 -8.27 -5.53 -4.13
CA ALA A 47 -8.53 -5.38 -2.69
C ALA A 47 -7.53 -4.42 -2.03
N CYS A 48 -7.78 -4.06 -0.77
CA CYS A 48 -6.77 -3.36 0.03
C CYS A 48 -5.46 -4.15 0.05
N HIS A 49 -4.34 -3.46 -0.14
CA HIS A 49 -3.02 -4.05 -0.15
C HIS A 49 -1.98 -3.15 0.51
N LEU A 50 -0.88 -3.74 0.91
CA LEU A 50 0.31 -3.04 1.37
C LEU A 50 1.46 -3.47 0.48
N ALA A 51 2.48 -2.62 0.32
CA ALA A 51 3.73 -3.02 -0.31
C ALA A 51 4.92 -2.79 0.61
N LEU A 52 5.85 -3.74 0.57
CA LEU A 52 7.20 -3.56 1.11
C LEU A 52 8.08 -2.89 0.08
N GLY A 53 9.01 -2.08 0.55
CA GLY A 53 10.01 -1.44 -0.28
C GLY A 53 9.61 -0.05 -0.77
N ARG A 54 9.76 0.20 -2.06
CA ARG A 54 9.69 1.53 -2.65
C ARG A 54 8.31 2.16 -2.55
N GLY A 55 8.27 3.40 -2.04
CA GLY A 55 7.08 4.26 -2.09
C GLY A 55 7.03 5.12 -3.36
N TYR A 56 5.84 5.65 -3.67
CA TYR A 56 5.63 6.51 -4.83
C TYR A 56 5.75 7.99 -4.45
N SER A 57 6.78 8.67 -4.98
CA SER A 57 7.01 10.10 -4.78
C SER A 57 5.84 10.96 -5.28
N SER A 58 5.12 10.49 -6.31
CA SER A 58 3.95 11.17 -6.89
C SER A 58 2.80 11.40 -5.90
N ASN A 59 2.81 10.73 -4.76
CA ASN A 59 1.87 10.98 -3.66
C ASN A 59 2.20 12.26 -2.88
N ILE A 60 3.38 12.83 -3.08
CA ILE A 60 3.78 14.13 -2.51
C ILE A 60 3.45 15.23 -3.50
N ARG A 61 2.73 16.24 -3.05
CA ARG A 61 2.37 17.39 -3.90
C ARG A 61 3.62 18.10 -4.42
N SER A 62 3.70 18.29 -5.74
CA SER A 62 4.84 18.93 -6.42
C SER A 62 6.17 18.20 -6.17
N TYR A 63 6.13 16.85 -6.09
CA TYR A 63 7.29 16.01 -5.81
C TYR A 63 8.47 16.25 -6.75
N GLU A 64 8.20 16.68 -7.97
CA GLU A 64 9.19 17.01 -8.99
C GLU A 64 10.13 18.17 -8.61
N ASN A 65 9.75 18.96 -7.60
CA ASN A 65 10.55 20.07 -7.09
C ASN A 65 11.47 19.68 -5.93
N TYR A 66 11.43 18.44 -5.48
CA TYR A 66 12.20 17.93 -4.34
C TYR A 66 13.28 16.97 -4.79
N THR A 67 14.42 17.00 -4.11
CA THR A 67 15.45 15.98 -4.23
C THR A 67 14.99 14.67 -3.58
N LEU A 68 15.65 13.56 -3.92
CA LEU A 68 15.35 12.26 -3.31
C LEU A 68 15.51 12.28 -1.78
N ASP A 69 16.53 12.97 -1.28
CA ASP A 69 16.79 13.08 0.16
C ASP A 69 15.68 13.87 0.89
N GLU A 70 15.16 14.92 0.24
CA GLU A 70 14.02 15.67 0.77
C GLU A 70 12.74 14.81 0.79
N LEU A 71 12.49 14.02 -0.26
CA LEU A 71 11.36 13.08 -0.33
C LEU A 71 11.47 12.00 0.74
N ARG A 72 12.66 11.46 0.97
CA ARG A 72 12.92 10.51 2.07
C ARG A 72 12.64 11.14 3.43
N ALA A 73 13.06 12.38 3.63
CA ALA A 73 12.78 13.12 4.87
C ALA A 73 11.27 13.37 5.09
N MET A 74 10.47 13.42 4.02
CA MET A 74 9.00 13.50 4.06
C MET A 74 8.32 12.14 4.28
N GLY A 75 9.09 11.04 4.34
CA GLY A 75 8.59 9.69 4.61
C GLY A 75 8.41 8.81 3.38
N VAL A 76 8.85 9.25 2.19
CA VAL A 76 8.86 8.37 1.02
C VAL A 76 9.96 7.33 1.19
N ASN A 77 9.56 6.06 1.29
CA ASN A 77 10.54 4.98 1.38
C ASN A 77 11.21 4.76 0.02
N ASP A 78 12.52 4.65 0.01
CA ASP A 78 13.32 4.38 -1.18
C ASP A 78 13.95 3.00 -1.10
N SER A 79 13.73 2.21 -2.15
CA SER A 79 14.23 0.83 -2.28
C SER A 79 14.27 0.42 -3.73
N MET A 80 15.04 -0.60 -4.04
CA MET A 80 15.00 -1.30 -5.34
C MET A 80 13.87 -2.33 -5.40
N VAL A 81 13.29 -2.69 -4.25
CA VAL A 81 12.19 -3.64 -4.10
C VAL A 81 10.86 -2.89 -4.03
N HIS A 82 9.81 -3.46 -4.62
CA HIS A 82 8.42 -3.12 -4.40
C HIS A 82 7.60 -4.41 -4.51
N GLU A 83 7.07 -4.88 -3.40
CA GLU A 83 6.36 -6.16 -3.34
C GLU A 83 5.02 -6.01 -2.63
N ASP A 84 3.95 -6.18 -3.40
CA ASP A 84 2.57 -6.07 -2.92
C ASP A 84 2.11 -7.33 -2.21
N PHE A 85 1.32 -7.17 -1.17
CA PHE A 85 0.60 -8.24 -0.53
C PHE A 85 -0.81 -7.80 -0.12
N MET A 86 -1.77 -8.65 -0.45
CA MET A 86 -3.18 -8.37 -0.24
C MET A 86 -3.57 -8.56 1.22
N ILE A 87 -4.32 -7.60 1.76
CA ILE A 87 -4.89 -7.63 3.11
C ILE A 87 -6.41 -7.48 3.11
N GLY A 88 -7.00 -7.13 1.96
CA GLY A 88 -8.43 -6.88 1.81
C GLY A 88 -9.27 -8.14 1.96
N SER A 89 -10.40 -8.01 2.65
CA SER A 89 -11.41 -9.05 2.83
C SER A 89 -12.78 -8.40 3.01
N ALA A 90 -13.84 -9.21 2.88
CA ALA A 90 -15.21 -8.74 3.03
C ALA A 90 -15.55 -8.24 4.47
N ASP A 91 -14.71 -8.53 5.44
CA ASP A 91 -14.84 -8.13 6.85
C ASP A 91 -13.73 -7.19 7.31
N LEU A 92 -12.91 -6.68 6.38
CA LEU A 92 -11.83 -5.76 6.73
C LEU A 92 -12.39 -4.50 7.39
N ALA A 93 -11.80 -4.13 8.52
CA ALA A 93 -12.02 -2.86 9.19
C ALA A 93 -10.72 -2.07 9.28
N VAL A 94 -10.77 -0.79 8.93
CA VAL A 94 -9.63 0.12 9.05
C VAL A 94 -10.05 1.32 9.88
N THR A 95 -9.30 1.59 10.94
CA THR A 95 -9.52 2.74 11.81
C THR A 95 -8.32 3.67 11.74
N GLY A 96 -8.56 4.92 11.34
CA GLY A 96 -7.60 6.01 11.47
C GLY A 96 -7.54 6.53 12.91
N ILE A 97 -6.35 6.90 13.35
CA ILE A 97 -6.14 7.57 14.65
C ILE A 97 -5.52 8.93 14.37
N THR A 98 -6.24 9.99 14.72
CA THR A 98 -5.77 11.37 14.53
C THR A 98 -4.64 11.71 15.51
N ALA A 99 -3.94 12.80 15.26
CA ALA A 99 -2.91 13.30 16.18
C ALA A 99 -3.47 13.64 17.57
N SER A 100 -4.78 13.94 17.70
CA SER A 100 -5.47 14.14 18.98
C SER A 100 -5.90 12.84 19.66
N GLY A 101 -5.69 11.69 19.03
CA GLY A 101 -6.10 10.38 19.54
C GLY A 101 -7.54 9.99 19.22
N GLU A 102 -8.25 10.79 18.43
CA GLU A 102 -9.60 10.47 17.95
C GLU A 102 -9.55 9.30 16.98
N ARG A 103 -10.50 8.37 17.13
CA ARG A 103 -10.64 7.21 16.24
C ARG A 103 -11.68 7.51 15.17
N VAL A 104 -11.31 7.32 13.92
CA VAL A 104 -12.18 7.52 12.75
C VAL A 104 -12.27 6.20 11.99
N GLU A 105 -13.46 5.66 11.83
CA GLU A 105 -13.66 4.49 10.97
C GLU A 105 -13.47 4.91 9.50
N ILE A 106 -12.54 4.27 8.82
CA ILE A 106 -12.24 4.49 7.39
C ILE A 106 -12.90 3.39 6.57
N PHE A 107 -12.72 2.14 7.00
CA PHE A 107 -13.36 0.96 6.42
C PHE A 107 -14.13 0.20 7.49
N LYS A 108 -15.29 -0.34 7.07
CA LYS A 108 -16.11 -1.26 7.83
C LYS A 108 -16.72 -2.27 6.87
N ASP A 109 -16.72 -3.55 7.28
CA ASP A 109 -17.25 -4.64 6.46
C ASP A 109 -16.72 -4.62 5.01
N GLY A 110 -15.41 -4.38 4.86
CA GLY A 110 -14.70 -4.36 3.58
C GLY A 110 -14.94 -3.14 2.69
N GLY A 111 -15.76 -2.18 3.10
CA GLY A 111 -16.11 -0.99 2.32
C GLY A 111 -15.81 0.32 3.05
N TRP A 112 -16.02 1.44 2.35
CA TRP A 112 -15.91 2.78 2.94
C TRP A 112 -16.94 2.98 4.05
N ALA A 113 -16.52 3.52 5.20
CA ALA A 113 -17.38 3.75 6.35
C ALA A 113 -18.11 5.11 6.35
N PHE A 114 -18.03 5.85 5.23
CA PHE A 114 -18.63 7.18 5.06
C PHE A 114 -19.20 7.37 3.67
#